data_07f181999c9fc6003477cc61538925c0
#
_entry.id   07f181999c9fc6003477cc61538925c0
#
_cell.length_a   1.000
_cell.length_b   1.000
_cell.length_c   1.000
_cell.angle_alpha   90.00
_cell.angle_beta   90.00
_cell.angle_gamma   90.00
#
_symmetry.space_group_name_H-M   'P 1'
#
loop_
_entity.id
_entity.type
_entity.pdbx_description
1 polymer ?
#
loop_
_entity_poly.entity_id
_entity_poly.type
_entity_poly.pdbx_seq_one_letter_code
_entity_poly.pdbx_strand_id
1 'polypeptide(L)'
;MLITLDFETYYDREFSLSKMTTEEYVRDDRFEVIGVAVKVDDGEAVWCANEVDKFLAQFDWENSFVLAHNMMFDGAILSWRYGIKPMVYLDTLCMGPTATVLVRSQ
;
A
#
# COMPACT_ATOMS: atom_id res chain seq x y z
N MET A 1 -0.56 -12.89 -9.98
CA MET A 1 -1.78 -12.37 -9.35
C MET A 1 -1.67 -10.86 -9.25
N LEU A 2 -2.74 -10.15 -9.48
CA LEU A 2 -2.79 -8.70 -9.33
C LEU A 2 -3.52 -8.36 -8.04
N ILE A 3 -2.85 -7.66 -7.14
CA ILE A 3 -3.44 -7.24 -5.87
C ILE A 3 -3.59 -5.73 -5.90
N THR A 4 -4.84 -5.27 -5.89
CA THR A 4 -5.15 -3.85 -5.79
C THR A 4 -5.37 -3.54 -4.32
N LEU A 5 -4.68 -2.52 -3.80
CA LEU A 5 -4.82 -2.18 -2.40
C LEU A 5 -4.87 -0.68 -2.15
N ASP A 6 -5.46 -0.32 -1.02
CA ASP A 6 -5.59 1.05 -0.58
C ASP A 6 -5.62 1.08 0.95
N PHE A 7 -4.63 1.75 1.54
CA PHE A 7 -4.55 1.90 2.99
C PHE A 7 -5.26 3.16 3.45
N GLU A 8 -5.98 3.06 4.56
CA GLU A 8 -6.52 4.21 5.27
C GLU A 8 -5.74 4.37 6.56
N THR A 9 -5.25 5.59 6.83
CA THR A 9 -4.36 5.85 7.96
C THR A 9 -4.83 7.06 8.76
N TYR A 10 -4.40 7.11 10.03
CA TYR A 10 -4.68 8.24 10.91
C TYR A 10 -3.89 9.49 10.49
N TYR A 11 -4.52 10.64 10.56
CA TYR A 11 -3.85 11.92 10.39
C TYR A 11 -4.59 13.00 11.19
N ASP A 12 -3.88 14.10 11.47
CA ASP A 12 -4.46 15.26 12.11
C ASP A 12 -3.77 16.53 11.58
N ARG A 13 -4.03 17.68 12.21
CA ARG A 13 -3.49 18.97 11.75
C ARG A 13 -1.97 19.03 11.76
N GLU A 14 -1.34 18.37 12.71
CA GLU A 14 0.11 18.40 12.88
C GLU A 14 0.79 17.20 12.28
N PHE A 15 0.09 16.06 12.21
CA PHE A 15 0.60 14.82 11.71
C PHE A 15 -0.08 14.45 10.39
N SER A 16 0.54 14.82 9.28
CA SER A 16 -0.02 14.53 7.96
C SER A 16 1.05 14.64 6.88
N LEU A 17 0.74 14.11 5.70
CA LEU A 17 1.64 14.17 4.54
C LEU A 17 1.85 15.60 4.03
N SER A 18 0.99 16.54 4.41
CA SER A 18 1.19 17.94 4.05
C SER A 18 2.25 18.63 4.92
N LYS A 19 2.61 18.02 6.05
CA LYS A 19 3.55 18.59 7.02
C LYS A 19 4.90 17.87 7.04
N MET A 20 4.99 16.68 6.47
CA MET A 20 6.19 15.86 6.56
C MET A 20 6.33 14.96 5.32
N THR A 21 7.52 14.40 5.13
CA THR A 21 7.74 13.47 4.03
C THR A 21 7.00 12.16 4.29
N THR A 22 6.82 11.36 3.23
CA THR A 22 6.20 10.05 3.36
C THR A 22 6.96 9.17 4.34
N GLU A 23 8.29 9.16 4.27
CA GLU A 23 9.09 8.37 5.19
C GLU A 23 8.91 8.81 6.64
N GLU A 24 8.97 10.12 6.91
CA GLU A 24 8.75 10.65 8.24
C GLU A 24 7.37 10.27 8.78
N TYR A 25 6.36 10.38 7.93
CA TYR A 25 4.97 10.08 8.30
C TYR A 25 4.80 8.58 8.63
N VAL A 26 5.27 7.70 7.77
CA VAL A 26 5.07 6.26 7.93
C VAL A 26 5.90 5.70 9.08
N ARG A 27 7.06 6.28 9.37
CA ARG A 27 7.96 5.81 10.43
C ARG A 27 7.71 6.46 11.79
N ASP A 28 6.83 7.47 11.85
CA ASP A 28 6.53 8.20 13.09
C ASP A 28 5.74 7.30 14.05
N ASP A 29 5.95 7.49 15.35
CA ASP A 29 5.23 6.73 16.39
C ASP A 29 3.73 6.96 16.35
N ARG A 30 3.28 8.09 15.82
CA ARG A 30 1.85 8.41 15.67
C ARG A 30 1.21 7.71 14.48
N PHE A 31 2.01 7.11 13.61
CA PHE A 31 1.47 6.43 12.42
C PHE A 31 0.57 5.26 12.83
N GLU A 32 -0.63 5.22 12.26
CA GLU A 32 -1.58 4.15 12.54
C GLU A 32 -2.33 3.80 11.27
N VAL A 33 -2.36 2.52 10.94
CA VAL A 33 -3.18 2.00 9.86
C VAL A 33 -4.57 1.74 10.41
N ILE A 34 -5.55 2.48 9.91
CA ILE A 34 -6.96 2.29 10.28
C ILE A 34 -7.49 1.03 9.64
N GLY A 35 -7.12 0.79 8.39
CA GLY A 35 -7.51 -0.40 7.67
C GLY A 35 -6.96 -0.40 6.26
N VAL A 36 -7.22 -1.49 5.56
CA VAL A 36 -6.80 -1.67 4.18
C VAL A 36 -7.90 -2.35 3.37
N ALA A 37 -8.11 -1.86 2.16
CA ALA A 37 -8.98 -2.51 1.19
C ALA A 37 -8.09 -3.28 0.21
N VAL A 38 -8.41 -4.54 -0.02
CA VAL A 38 -7.64 -5.41 -0.93
C VAL A 38 -8.59 -6.10 -1.90
N LYS A 39 -8.18 -6.10 -3.16
CA LYS A 39 -8.90 -6.81 -4.22
C LYS A 39 -7.88 -7.67 -4.97
N VAL A 40 -8.18 -8.94 -5.12
CA VAL A 40 -7.32 -9.88 -5.85
C VAL A 40 -7.92 -10.15 -7.22
N ASP A 41 -7.16 -9.84 -8.27
CA ASP A 41 -7.57 -10.00 -9.67
C ASP A 41 -8.95 -9.34 -9.91
N ASP A 42 -9.93 -10.09 -10.40
CA ASP A 42 -11.28 -9.59 -10.65
C ASP A 42 -12.26 -9.86 -9.51
N GLY A 43 -11.76 -10.30 -8.36
CA GLY A 43 -12.59 -10.57 -7.20
C GLY A 43 -13.16 -9.32 -6.55
N GLU A 44 -13.92 -9.51 -5.49
CA GLU A 44 -14.49 -8.41 -4.74
C GLU A 44 -13.46 -7.78 -3.80
N ALA A 45 -13.57 -6.47 -3.60
CA ALA A 45 -12.73 -5.77 -2.63
C ALA A 45 -13.14 -6.18 -1.21
N VAL A 46 -12.15 -6.43 -0.38
CA VAL A 46 -12.35 -6.81 1.03
C VAL A 46 -11.68 -5.75 1.90
N TRP A 47 -12.43 -5.27 2.90
CA TRP A 47 -11.92 -4.32 3.88
C TRP A 47 -11.48 -5.06 5.14
N CYS A 48 -10.29 -4.72 5.65
CA CYS A 48 -9.77 -5.28 6.89
C CYS A 48 -9.29 -4.15 7.81
N ALA A 49 -9.83 -4.11 9.03
CA ALA A 49 -9.45 -3.11 10.03
C ALA A 49 -8.84 -3.72 11.30
N ASN A 50 -8.86 -5.04 11.42
CA ASN A 50 -8.30 -5.74 12.57
C ASN A 50 -7.25 -6.74 12.11
N GLU A 51 -6.14 -6.80 12.84
CA GLU A 51 -5.07 -7.75 12.55
C GLU A 51 -4.62 -7.66 11.08
N VAL A 52 -4.38 -6.43 10.63
CA VAL A 52 -4.02 -6.14 9.24
C VAL A 52 -2.77 -6.92 8.83
N ASP A 53 -1.80 -7.06 9.72
CA ASP A 53 -0.59 -7.82 9.47
C ASP A 53 -0.88 -9.28 9.11
N LYS A 54 -1.79 -9.91 9.84
CA LYS A 54 -2.18 -11.30 9.58
C LYS A 54 -2.98 -11.42 8.31
N PHE A 55 -3.85 -10.44 8.05
CA PHE A 55 -4.64 -10.39 6.81
C PHE A 55 -3.71 -10.29 5.60
N LEU A 56 -2.74 -9.40 5.64
CA LEU A 56 -1.80 -9.21 4.53
C LEU A 56 -0.88 -10.42 4.33
N ALA A 57 -0.57 -11.15 5.40
CA ALA A 57 0.29 -12.32 5.32
C ALA A 57 -0.29 -13.49 4.51
N GLN A 58 -1.59 -13.46 4.22
CA GLN A 58 -2.26 -14.51 3.45
C GLN A 58 -1.92 -14.51 1.96
N PHE A 59 -1.42 -13.39 1.46
CA PHE A 59 -1.23 -13.20 0.01
C PHE A 59 0.20 -13.54 -0.40
N ASP A 60 0.35 -14.03 -1.62
CA ASP A 60 1.65 -14.37 -2.20
C ASP A 60 2.25 -13.14 -2.88
N TRP A 61 2.77 -12.23 -2.09
CA TRP A 61 3.29 -10.93 -2.56
C TRP A 61 4.47 -11.09 -3.52
N GLU A 62 5.34 -12.06 -3.27
CA GLU A 62 6.56 -12.24 -4.06
C GLU A 62 6.26 -12.61 -5.52
N ASN A 63 5.08 -13.17 -5.77
CA ASN A 63 4.64 -13.56 -7.11
C ASN A 63 3.49 -12.70 -7.60
N SER A 64 3.31 -11.51 -7.02
CA SER A 64 2.16 -10.65 -7.33
C SER A 64 2.58 -9.28 -7.82
N PHE A 65 1.77 -8.71 -8.69
CA PHE A 65 1.81 -7.29 -9.01
C PHE A 65 0.90 -6.57 -8.02
N VAL A 66 1.34 -5.43 -7.51
CA VAL A 66 0.54 -4.61 -6.62
C VAL A 66 0.18 -3.31 -7.32
N LEU A 67 -1.11 -3.03 -7.34
CA LEU A 67 -1.65 -1.80 -7.92
C LEU A 67 -2.19 -0.93 -6.81
N ALA A 68 -1.79 0.34 -6.79
CA ALA A 68 -2.31 1.30 -5.83
C ALA A 68 -2.53 2.64 -6.51
N HIS A 69 -3.47 3.42 -5.98
CA HIS A 69 -3.75 4.75 -6.51
C HIS A 69 -2.61 5.72 -6.19
N ASN A 70 -1.95 5.54 -5.07
CA ASN A 70 -0.77 6.32 -4.69
C ASN A 70 0.32 5.38 -4.19
N MET A 71 1.07 4.81 -5.12
CA MET A 71 2.07 3.79 -4.81
C MET A 71 3.20 4.30 -3.91
N MET A 72 3.57 5.59 -4.03
CA MET A 72 4.59 6.16 -3.15
C MET A 72 4.19 6.04 -1.69
N PHE A 73 2.89 6.18 -1.41
CA PHE A 73 2.36 6.09 -0.06
C PHE A 73 2.08 4.64 0.33
N ASP A 74 1.26 3.94 -0.46
CA ASP A 74 0.85 2.56 -0.13
C ASP A 74 2.03 1.59 -0.16
N GLY A 75 2.94 1.77 -1.11
CA GLY A 75 4.15 0.96 -1.19
C GLY A 75 5.08 1.17 0.00
N ALA A 76 5.18 2.41 0.48
CA ALA A 76 5.96 2.72 1.67
C ALA A 76 5.40 2.01 2.90
N ILE A 77 4.08 1.97 3.04
CA ILE A 77 3.43 1.28 4.16
C ILE A 77 3.71 -0.22 4.08
N LEU A 78 3.52 -0.83 2.92
CA LEU A 78 3.82 -2.25 2.74
C LEU A 78 5.26 -2.58 3.11
N SER A 79 6.21 -1.78 2.61
CA SER A 79 7.62 -2.05 2.80
C SER A 79 8.09 -1.72 4.21
N TRP A 80 7.80 -0.50 4.67
CA TRP A 80 8.38 -0.01 5.92
C TRP A 80 7.63 -0.48 7.18
N ARG A 81 6.33 -0.70 7.09
CA ARG A 81 5.53 -1.13 8.24
C ARG A 81 5.32 -2.63 8.29
N TYR A 82 5.20 -3.28 7.14
CA TYR A 82 4.88 -4.71 7.09
C TYR A 82 6.01 -5.58 6.52
N GLY A 83 7.06 -4.96 6.00
CA GLY A 83 8.18 -5.71 5.43
C GLY A 83 7.81 -6.54 4.20
N ILE A 84 6.75 -6.15 3.50
CA ILE A 84 6.24 -6.87 2.34
C ILE A 84 6.86 -6.29 1.08
N LYS A 85 7.38 -7.17 0.22
CA LYS A 85 8.00 -6.78 -1.04
C LYS A 85 7.37 -7.54 -2.19
N PRO A 86 6.40 -6.94 -2.89
CA PRO A 86 5.80 -7.59 -4.05
C PRO A 86 6.78 -7.65 -5.21
N MET A 87 6.47 -8.48 -6.20
CA MET A 87 7.30 -8.64 -7.38
C MET A 87 7.41 -7.34 -8.18
N VAL A 88 6.29 -6.64 -8.36
CA VAL A 88 6.23 -5.40 -9.14
C VAL A 88 5.20 -4.46 -8.54
N TYR A 89 5.51 -3.17 -8.53
CA TYR A 89 4.56 -2.11 -8.16
C TYR A 89 4.00 -1.45 -9.42
N LEU A 90 2.68 -1.18 -9.42
CA LEU A 90 2.00 -0.41 -10.45
C LEU A 90 1.28 0.76 -9.77
N ASP A 91 1.32 1.93 -10.39
CA ASP A 91 0.68 3.13 -9.83
C ASP A 91 -0.37 3.65 -10.81
N THR A 92 -1.62 3.74 -10.36
CA THR A 92 -2.71 4.21 -11.21
C THR A 92 -2.54 5.67 -11.62
N LEU A 93 -1.84 6.48 -10.84
CA LEU A 93 -1.57 7.87 -11.20
C LEU A 93 -0.67 7.98 -12.44
N CYS A 94 0.15 6.97 -12.68
CA CYS A 94 1.04 6.90 -13.82
C CYS A 94 0.45 6.11 -14.98
N MET A 95 -0.78 5.57 -14.81
CA MET A 95 -1.44 4.78 -15.84
C MET A 95 -2.28 5.67 -16.72
N GLY A 96 -1.83 5.86 -17.94
CA GLY A 96 -2.63 6.46 -18.97
C GLY A 96 -3.02 5.35 -19.94
N PRO A 97 -2.93 5.58 -21.24
CA PRO A 97 -3.07 4.51 -22.22
C PRO A 97 -2.01 3.42 -22.05
N THR A 98 -0.90 3.77 -21.39
CA THR A 98 0.21 2.84 -21.13
C THR A 98 0.46 2.77 -19.62
N ALA A 99 0.35 1.61 -19.04
CA ALA A 99 0.66 1.40 -17.63
C ALA A 99 2.17 1.52 -17.40
N THR A 100 2.56 2.16 -16.31
CA THR A 100 3.96 2.35 -15.96
C THR A 100 4.33 1.47 -14.77
N VAL A 101 5.35 0.65 -14.94
CA VAL A 101 5.95 -0.09 -13.84
C VAL A 101 6.92 0.83 -13.13
N LEU A 102 6.65 1.14 -11.86
CA LEU A 102 7.45 2.12 -11.11
C LEU A 102 8.71 1.52 -10.52
N VAL A 103 8.56 0.51 -9.72
CA VAL A 103 9.67 -0.04 -8.97
C VAL A 103 9.53 -1.56 -8.89
N ARG A 104 10.64 -2.23 -9.19
CA ARG A 104 10.72 -3.65 -8.92
C ARG A 104 11.20 -3.83 -7.49
N SER A 105 10.50 -4.62 -6.71
CA SER A 105 10.87 -4.92 -5.34
C SER A 105 12.20 -5.67 -5.28
N GLN A 106 12.99 -5.34 -4.29
CA GLN A 106 14.27 -6.02 -4.08
C GLN A 106 14.33 -6.64 -2.70
#